data_0c0e66c82427cb154b003eb006f30a17
#
_entry.id   0c0e66c82427cb154b003eb006f30a17
#
_cell.length_a   1.000
_cell.length_b   1.000
_cell.length_c   1.000
_cell.angle_alpha   90.00
_cell.angle_beta   90.00
_cell.angle_gamma   90.00
#
_symmetry.space_group_name_H-M   'P 1'
#
loop_
_entity.id
_entity.type
_entity.pdbx_description
1 polymer ?
#
loop_
_entity_poly.entity_id
_entity_poly.type
_entity_poly.pdbx_seq_one_letter_code
_entity_poly.pdbx_strand_id
1 'polypeptide(L)'
;LRLVGSEMCIRDRFIINDNVKLAKEIDADGVHVGQSDMEALDVRAQLGEDKIIGVSARTVEQALLAEKHGADYLGVGAVFQTGTKTDAREVEHSVLKEICTKVDIPVVAIGGITQDNVKELSGSGINGVAVISAIFAQKDIETATAKLKSCVEQMV
;
A
#
# COMPACT_ATOMS: atom_id res chain seq x y z
N LEU A 1 20.46 5.07 -1.71
CA LEU A 1 21.07 3.82 -1.20
C LEU A 1 20.30 2.67 -1.83
N ARG A 2 20.72 2.20 -2.98
CA ARG A 2 20.20 0.96 -3.54
C ARG A 2 20.58 -0.16 -2.57
N LEU A 3 19.63 -0.88 -2.04
CA LEU A 3 19.86 -2.14 -1.37
C LEU A 3 20.21 -3.17 -2.45
N VAL A 4 21.47 -3.13 -2.88
CA VAL A 4 22.04 -4.03 -3.88
C VAL A 4 22.05 -5.43 -3.30
N GLY A 5 21.05 -6.19 -3.56
CA GLY A 5 20.91 -7.56 -3.08
C GLY A 5 19.47 -8.04 -3.03
N SER A 6 18.53 -7.16 -2.68
CA SER A 6 17.10 -7.50 -2.69
C SER A 6 16.50 -7.49 -4.10
N GLU A 7 16.97 -6.61 -4.98
CA GLU A 7 16.48 -6.51 -6.36
C GLU A 7 16.72 -7.77 -7.21
N MET A 8 17.79 -8.50 -6.95
CA MET A 8 18.13 -9.69 -7.76
C MET A 8 17.25 -10.90 -7.50
N CYS A 9 16.63 -10.99 -6.31
CA CYS A 9 15.93 -12.21 -5.92
C CYS A 9 14.42 -12.19 -6.15
N ILE A 10 13.74 -11.04 -6.14
CA ILE A 10 12.28 -10.98 -6.03
C ILE A 10 11.60 -9.91 -6.90
N ARG A 11 12.29 -9.20 -7.78
CA ARG A 11 11.72 -8.13 -8.62
C ARG A 11 10.99 -7.03 -7.82
N ASP A 12 11.55 -6.66 -6.67
CA ASP A 12 10.96 -5.63 -5.83
C ASP A 12 10.91 -4.29 -6.54
N ARG A 13 9.84 -3.54 -6.27
CA ARG A 13 9.71 -2.15 -6.66
C ARG A 13 10.08 -1.27 -5.48
N PHE A 14 10.92 -0.27 -5.73
CA PHE A 14 11.33 0.71 -4.73
C PHE A 14 10.42 1.93 -4.81
N ILE A 15 9.46 2.03 -3.91
CA ILE A 15 8.45 3.09 -3.85
C ILE A 15 8.80 4.05 -2.71
N ILE A 16 8.90 5.34 -3.00
CA ILE A 16 9.14 6.39 -2.00
C ILE A 16 7.80 6.87 -1.45
N ASN A 17 7.70 7.00 -0.12
CA ASN A 17 6.50 7.53 0.51
C ASN A 17 6.54 9.05 0.60
N ASP A 18 5.49 9.73 0.15
CA ASP A 18 5.19 11.17 0.20
C ASP A 18 6.15 12.10 -0.56
N ASN A 19 7.38 11.72 -0.80
CA ASN A 19 8.40 12.62 -1.36
C ASN A 19 8.63 12.40 -2.87
N VAL A 20 7.79 13.04 -3.69
CA VAL A 20 7.85 12.99 -5.17
C VAL A 20 9.19 13.49 -5.70
N LYS A 21 9.75 14.56 -5.10
CA LYS A 21 11.04 15.12 -5.52
C LYS A 21 12.17 14.13 -5.31
N LEU A 22 12.22 13.49 -4.14
CA LEU A 22 13.21 12.46 -3.83
C LEU A 22 13.07 11.27 -4.78
N ALA A 23 11.84 10.79 -5.02
CA ALA A 23 11.59 9.68 -5.94
C ALA A 23 12.16 9.96 -7.33
N LYS A 24 12.02 11.19 -7.83
CA LYS A 24 12.58 11.63 -9.10
C LYS A 24 14.12 11.73 -9.07
N GLU A 25 14.69 12.31 -8.01
CA GLU A 25 16.14 12.51 -7.88
C GLU A 25 16.93 11.21 -7.83
N ILE A 26 16.40 10.18 -7.19
CA ILE A 26 17.07 8.87 -7.05
C ILE A 26 16.62 7.85 -8.09
N ASP A 27 15.75 8.25 -9.01
CA ASP A 27 15.17 7.39 -10.04
C ASP A 27 14.46 6.15 -9.44
N ALA A 28 13.68 6.35 -8.37
CA ALA A 28 12.88 5.27 -7.77
C ALA A 28 11.87 4.70 -8.76
N ASP A 29 11.39 3.48 -8.50
CA ASP A 29 10.35 2.84 -9.35
C ASP A 29 9.01 3.57 -9.26
N GLY A 30 8.76 4.30 -8.16
CA GLY A 30 7.54 5.06 -8.00
C GLY A 30 7.44 5.83 -6.69
N VAL A 31 6.25 6.35 -6.42
CA VAL A 31 5.92 7.08 -5.21
C VAL A 31 4.56 6.65 -4.69
N HIS A 32 4.38 6.68 -3.37
CA HIS A 32 3.07 6.55 -2.73
C HIS A 32 2.73 7.86 -2.03
N VAL A 33 1.57 8.44 -2.32
CA VAL A 33 1.12 9.72 -1.78
C VAL A 33 -0.17 9.59 -0.98
N GLY A 34 -0.32 10.44 0.05
CA GLY A 34 -1.55 10.60 0.82
C GLY A 34 -2.50 11.62 0.20
N GLN A 35 -3.68 11.78 0.81
CA GLN A 35 -4.72 12.70 0.33
C GLN A 35 -4.35 14.19 0.50
N SER A 36 -3.41 14.49 1.40
CA SER A 36 -2.96 15.87 1.71
C SER A 36 -1.70 16.28 0.96
N ASP A 37 -1.03 15.34 0.28
CA ASP A 37 0.31 15.58 -0.22
C ASP A 37 0.29 16.19 -1.63
N MET A 38 -0.28 15.47 -2.55
CA MET A 38 -0.43 15.91 -3.95
C MET A 38 -1.46 15.02 -4.65
N GLU A 39 -2.26 15.59 -5.52
CA GLU A 39 -3.17 14.78 -6.32
C GLU A 39 -2.39 13.87 -7.29
N ALA A 40 -2.87 12.64 -7.51
CA ALA A 40 -2.19 11.68 -8.38
C ALA A 40 -1.92 12.25 -9.79
N LEU A 41 -2.80 13.10 -10.30
CA LEU A 41 -2.64 13.79 -11.58
C LEU A 41 -1.38 14.66 -11.61
N ASP A 42 -1.12 15.44 -10.56
CA ASP A 42 0.07 16.30 -10.47
C ASP A 42 1.34 15.47 -10.31
N VAL A 43 1.26 14.34 -9.58
CA VAL A 43 2.36 13.39 -9.44
C VAL A 43 2.70 12.77 -10.78
N ARG A 44 1.72 12.32 -11.55
CA ARG A 44 1.87 11.76 -12.89
C ARG A 44 2.56 12.75 -13.83
N ALA A 45 2.12 14.03 -13.82
CA ALA A 45 2.73 15.08 -14.63
C ALA A 45 4.23 15.32 -14.31
N GLN A 46 4.64 15.10 -13.06
CA GLN A 46 6.04 15.28 -12.65
C GLN A 46 6.94 14.06 -12.87
N LEU A 47 6.41 12.86 -12.71
CA LEU A 47 7.18 11.61 -12.76
C LEU A 47 7.14 10.93 -14.14
N GLY A 48 6.11 11.21 -14.96
CA GLY A 48 5.92 10.55 -16.26
C GLY A 48 5.15 9.24 -16.16
N GLU A 49 4.92 8.61 -17.32
CA GLU A 49 4.06 7.42 -17.45
C GLU A 49 4.70 6.12 -16.95
N ASP A 50 6.03 6.05 -16.90
CA ASP A 50 6.76 4.82 -16.57
C ASP A 50 6.88 4.56 -15.06
N LYS A 51 6.50 5.54 -14.21
CA LYS A 51 6.64 5.44 -12.75
C LYS A 51 5.34 4.99 -12.09
N ILE A 52 5.47 4.16 -11.06
CA ILE A 52 4.34 3.64 -10.29
C ILE A 52 3.84 4.72 -9.32
N ILE A 53 2.55 5.00 -9.33
CA ILE A 53 1.90 5.93 -8.41
C ILE A 53 0.90 5.17 -7.55
N GLY A 54 1.21 5.07 -6.25
CA GLY A 54 0.27 4.60 -5.23
C GLY A 54 -0.42 5.77 -4.55
N VAL A 55 -1.70 5.61 -4.23
CA VAL A 55 -2.49 6.63 -3.53
C VAL A 55 -3.22 6.02 -2.34
N SER A 56 -3.11 6.68 -1.19
CA SER A 56 -3.92 6.32 -0.01
C SER A 56 -5.38 6.70 -0.21
N ALA A 57 -6.32 5.80 0.08
CA ALA A 57 -7.75 6.09 0.07
C ALA A 57 -8.43 5.51 1.31
N ARG A 58 -9.50 6.19 1.79
CA ARG A 58 -10.31 5.78 2.95
C ARG A 58 -11.79 5.70 2.63
N THR A 59 -12.21 6.25 1.49
CA THR A 59 -13.60 6.22 1.01
C THR A 59 -13.65 5.80 -0.44
N VAL A 60 -14.81 5.37 -0.89
CA VAL A 60 -15.04 4.97 -2.28
C VAL A 60 -14.79 6.15 -3.24
N GLU A 61 -15.21 7.36 -2.85
CA GLU A 61 -15.03 8.57 -3.66
C GLU A 61 -13.54 8.89 -3.86
N GLN A 62 -12.73 8.77 -2.79
CA GLN A 62 -11.29 8.97 -2.86
C GLN A 62 -10.63 7.92 -3.76
N ALA A 63 -11.06 6.67 -3.67
CA ALA A 63 -10.55 5.57 -4.48
C ALA A 63 -10.82 5.79 -5.97
N LEU A 64 -12.08 6.11 -6.33
CA LEU A 64 -12.47 6.41 -7.71
C LEU A 64 -11.77 7.65 -8.28
N LEU A 65 -11.57 8.68 -7.45
CA LEU A 65 -10.86 9.88 -7.87
C LEU A 65 -9.38 9.59 -8.12
N ALA A 66 -8.72 8.82 -7.24
CA ALA A 66 -7.33 8.43 -7.40
C ALA A 66 -7.11 7.61 -8.69
N GLU A 67 -7.97 6.63 -8.95
CA GLU A 67 -7.94 5.84 -10.18
C GLU A 67 -8.13 6.73 -11.42
N LYS A 68 -9.12 7.61 -11.42
CA LYS A 68 -9.36 8.57 -12.50
C LYS A 68 -8.16 9.49 -12.76
N HIS A 69 -7.41 9.81 -11.74
CA HIS A 69 -6.22 10.67 -11.82
C HIS A 69 -4.92 9.89 -12.12
N GLY A 70 -5.02 8.60 -12.46
CA GLY A 70 -3.90 7.79 -12.93
C GLY A 70 -3.06 7.14 -11.83
N ALA A 71 -3.67 6.83 -10.68
CA ALA A 71 -3.05 5.94 -9.71
C ALA A 71 -2.94 4.53 -10.28
N ASP A 72 -1.80 3.87 -10.04
CA ASP A 72 -1.56 2.48 -10.46
C ASP A 72 -2.01 1.47 -9.42
N TYR A 73 -2.12 1.88 -8.15
CA TYR A 73 -2.68 1.08 -7.06
C TYR A 73 -3.17 1.96 -5.91
N LEU A 74 -4.01 1.41 -5.06
CA LEU A 74 -4.50 2.06 -3.85
C LEU A 74 -3.93 1.41 -2.59
N GLY A 75 -3.60 2.26 -1.60
CA GLY A 75 -3.38 1.85 -0.22
C GLY A 75 -4.62 2.20 0.61
N VAL A 76 -5.38 1.20 1.07
CA VAL A 76 -6.62 1.43 1.83
C VAL A 76 -6.41 1.10 3.30
N GLY A 77 -6.63 2.08 4.16
CA GLY A 77 -6.44 1.90 5.61
C GLY A 77 -6.54 3.19 6.42
N ALA A 78 -6.39 3.09 7.75
CA ALA A 78 -6.00 1.88 8.50
C ALA A 78 -7.16 0.89 8.59
N VAL A 79 -6.92 -0.40 8.28
CA VAL A 79 -7.96 -1.45 8.35
C VAL A 79 -8.10 -2.07 9.74
N PHE A 80 -7.13 -1.83 10.62
CA PHE A 80 -7.15 -2.15 12.05
C PHE A 80 -6.51 -1.01 12.83
N GLN A 81 -6.77 -0.93 14.12
CA GLN A 81 -6.11 0.05 14.99
C GLN A 81 -4.60 -0.07 14.91
N THR A 82 -3.92 1.05 14.80
CA THR A 82 -2.46 1.10 14.65
C THR A 82 -1.83 2.15 15.56
N GLY A 83 -0.69 1.80 16.16
CA GLY A 83 0.13 2.75 16.90
C GLY A 83 1.09 3.57 16.03
N THR A 84 1.20 3.26 14.74
CA THR A 84 2.17 3.91 13.83
C THR A 84 1.71 5.29 13.36
N LYS A 85 0.39 5.49 13.21
CA LYS A 85 -0.23 6.81 12.95
C LYS A 85 -1.40 6.96 13.90
N THR A 86 -1.25 7.83 14.90
CA THR A 86 -2.24 8.02 15.99
C THR A 86 -3.53 8.72 15.55
N ASP A 87 -3.53 9.35 14.39
CA ASP A 87 -4.66 10.07 13.78
C ASP A 87 -5.37 9.26 12.67
N ALA A 88 -4.93 8.03 12.41
CA ALA A 88 -5.55 7.18 11.41
C ALA A 88 -6.91 6.66 11.90
N ARG A 89 -8.00 7.16 11.32
CA ARG A 89 -9.33 6.57 11.49
C ARG A 89 -9.35 5.20 10.81
N GLU A 90 -9.94 4.23 11.50
CA GLU A 90 -10.14 2.89 10.97
C GLU A 90 -11.13 2.92 9.80
N VAL A 91 -10.80 2.19 8.74
CA VAL A 91 -11.67 1.96 7.58
C VAL A 91 -12.41 0.66 7.83
N GLU A 92 -13.73 0.71 7.86
CA GLU A 92 -14.55 -0.49 8.02
C GLU A 92 -14.30 -1.50 6.89
N HIS A 93 -14.30 -2.78 7.20
CA HIS A 93 -14.09 -3.85 6.20
C HIS A 93 -15.16 -3.86 5.10
N SER A 94 -16.36 -3.39 5.40
CA SER A 94 -17.43 -3.16 4.42
C SER A 94 -17.03 -2.12 3.36
N VAL A 95 -16.41 -1.00 3.79
CA VAL A 95 -15.92 0.06 2.90
C VAL A 95 -14.73 -0.43 2.09
N LEU A 96 -13.79 -1.18 2.72
CA LEU A 96 -12.68 -1.81 2.00
C LEU A 96 -13.19 -2.70 0.85
N LYS A 97 -14.17 -3.56 1.15
CA LYS A 97 -14.78 -4.44 0.16
C LYS A 97 -15.49 -3.67 -0.95
N GLU A 98 -16.20 -2.60 -0.61
CA GLU A 98 -16.86 -1.75 -1.58
C GLU A 98 -15.84 -1.07 -2.51
N ILE A 99 -14.73 -0.54 -1.98
CA ILE A 99 -13.63 0.01 -2.78
C ILE A 99 -13.13 -1.03 -3.77
N CYS A 100 -12.76 -2.24 -3.29
CA CYS A 100 -12.26 -3.31 -4.15
C CYS A 100 -13.25 -3.72 -5.27
N THR A 101 -14.55 -3.49 -5.07
CA THR A 101 -15.57 -3.80 -6.08
C THR A 101 -15.75 -2.69 -7.11
N LYS A 102 -15.37 -1.45 -6.78
CA LYS A 102 -15.63 -0.25 -7.56
C LYS A 102 -14.47 0.21 -8.43
N VAL A 103 -13.24 -0.20 -8.09
CA VAL A 103 -12.04 0.17 -8.83
C VAL A 103 -11.49 -1.03 -9.60
N ASP A 104 -10.83 -0.76 -10.71
CA ASP A 104 -10.17 -1.79 -11.54
C ASP A 104 -8.68 -1.94 -11.20
N ILE A 105 -8.09 -0.95 -10.50
CA ILE A 105 -6.68 -0.98 -10.09
C ILE A 105 -6.47 -1.78 -8.80
N PRO A 106 -5.29 -2.38 -8.59
CA PRO A 106 -4.98 -3.15 -7.39
C PRO A 106 -5.20 -2.39 -6.09
N VAL A 107 -5.76 -3.07 -5.09
CA VAL A 107 -5.97 -2.54 -3.74
C VAL A 107 -5.12 -3.28 -2.73
N VAL A 108 -4.32 -2.54 -1.97
CA VAL A 108 -3.47 -3.03 -0.89
C VAL A 108 -4.02 -2.55 0.44
N ALA A 109 -4.37 -3.47 1.35
CA ALA A 109 -4.80 -3.10 2.70
C ALA A 109 -3.59 -2.73 3.57
N ILE A 110 -3.72 -1.68 4.37
CA ILE A 110 -2.65 -1.18 5.24
C ILE A 110 -3.20 -0.75 6.62
N GLY A 111 -2.34 -0.82 7.63
CA GLY A 111 -2.59 -0.30 8.98
C GLY A 111 -3.08 -1.36 9.97
N GLY A 112 -2.29 -1.58 11.02
CA GLY A 112 -2.59 -2.50 12.12
C GLY A 112 -2.64 -3.98 11.77
N ILE A 113 -2.25 -4.37 10.56
CA ILE A 113 -2.28 -5.76 10.09
C ILE A 113 -1.18 -6.56 10.79
N THR A 114 -1.55 -7.73 11.30
CA THR A 114 -0.68 -8.70 11.96
C THR A 114 -0.96 -10.11 11.42
N GLN A 115 -0.14 -11.08 11.81
CA GLN A 115 -0.37 -12.48 11.48
C GLN A 115 -1.71 -13.00 12.05
N ASP A 116 -2.15 -12.46 13.20
CA ASP A 116 -3.34 -12.94 13.91
C ASP A 116 -4.64 -12.43 13.30
N ASN A 117 -4.64 -11.19 12.75
CA ASN A 117 -5.85 -10.54 12.24
C ASN A 117 -5.96 -10.50 10.71
N VAL A 118 -4.89 -10.76 9.97
CA VAL A 118 -4.88 -10.64 8.49
C VAL A 118 -5.98 -11.48 7.82
N LYS A 119 -6.35 -12.62 8.39
CA LYS A 119 -7.40 -13.51 7.86
C LYS A 119 -8.80 -12.89 7.90
N GLU A 120 -9.03 -11.88 8.73
CA GLU A 120 -10.31 -11.16 8.79
C GLU A 120 -10.58 -10.36 7.50
N LEU A 121 -9.52 -10.08 6.70
CA LEU A 121 -9.62 -9.42 5.41
C LEU A 121 -9.98 -10.37 4.26
N SER A 122 -10.12 -11.67 4.52
CA SER A 122 -10.46 -12.66 3.49
C SER A 122 -11.82 -12.34 2.84
N GLY A 123 -11.87 -12.43 1.51
CA GLY A 123 -13.07 -12.12 0.73
C GLY A 123 -13.40 -10.63 0.58
N SER A 124 -12.49 -9.73 0.97
CA SER A 124 -12.61 -8.29 0.73
C SER A 124 -12.29 -7.90 -0.71
N GLY A 125 -11.54 -8.73 -1.44
CA GLY A 125 -11.12 -8.45 -2.83
C GLY A 125 -9.79 -7.69 -2.94
N ILE A 126 -9.02 -7.59 -1.85
CA ILE A 126 -7.68 -6.99 -1.87
C ILE A 126 -6.68 -7.84 -2.66
N ASN A 127 -5.67 -7.21 -3.22
CA ASN A 127 -4.58 -7.86 -3.96
C ASN A 127 -3.33 -8.10 -3.10
N GLY A 128 -3.30 -7.56 -1.88
CA GLY A 128 -2.18 -7.72 -0.96
C GLY A 128 -2.31 -6.87 0.28
N VAL A 129 -1.28 -6.93 1.13
CA VAL A 129 -1.19 -6.15 2.37
C VAL A 129 0.13 -5.41 2.48
N ALA A 130 0.10 -4.23 3.11
CA ALA A 130 1.29 -3.46 3.48
C ALA A 130 1.44 -3.45 5.00
N VAL A 131 2.62 -3.83 5.49
CA VAL A 131 2.91 -3.97 6.91
C VAL A 131 4.27 -3.39 7.27
N ILE A 132 4.42 -2.89 8.48
CA ILE A 132 5.69 -2.42 9.04
C ILE A 132 6.01 -3.22 10.30
N SER A 133 5.33 -2.95 11.40
CA SER A 133 5.62 -3.55 12.71
C SER A 133 5.40 -5.07 12.76
N ALA A 134 4.49 -5.60 11.98
CA ALA A 134 4.26 -7.04 11.88
C ALA A 134 5.51 -7.82 11.41
N ILE A 135 6.43 -7.15 10.73
CA ILE A 135 7.70 -7.71 10.27
C ILE A 135 8.85 -7.12 11.07
N PHE A 136 9.06 -5.80 11.03
CA PHE A 136 10.26 -5.16 11.53
C PHE A 136 10.35 -5.06 13.08
N ALA A 137 9.24 -5.19 13.80
CA ALA A 137 9.24 -5.28 15.25
C ALA A 137 9.46 -6.72 15.78
N GLN A 138 9.59 -7.71 14.91
CA GLN A 138 9.78 -9.10 15.29
C GLN A 138 11.26 -9.43 15.53
N LYS A 139 11.54 -10.38 16.44
CA LYS A 139 12.90 -10.84 16.71
C LYS A 139 13.52 -11.59 15.53
N ASP A 140 12.68 -12.31 14.79
CA ASP A 140 13.05 -13.07 13.60
C ASP A 140 12.19 -12.57 12.42
N ILE A 141 12.78 -11.64 11.67
CA ILE A 141 12.13 -10.95 10.53
C ILE A 141 11.83 -11.93 9.41
N GLU A 142 12.73 -12.86 9.12
CA GLU A 142 12.59 -13.85 8.06
C GLU A 142 11.40 -14.79 8.33
N THR A 143 11.36 -15.38 9.51
CA THR A 143 10.24 -16.26 9.92
C THR A 143 8.91 -15.49 9.96
N ALA A 144 8.90 -14.25 10.48
CA ALA A 144 7.68 -13.43 10.52
C ALA A 144 7.16 -13.11 9.11
N THR A 145 8.06 -12.75 8.21
CA THR A 145 7.71 -12.47 6.80
C THR A 145 7.17 -13.71 6.11
N ALA A 146 7.83 -14.85 6.23
CA ALA A 146 7.39 -16.11 5.61
C ALA A 146 6.00 -16.54 6.11
N LYS A 147 5.74 -16.44 7.40
CA LYS A 147 4.43 -16.77 7.99
C LYS A 147 3.34 -15.84 7.51
N LEU A 148 3.56 -14.51 7.56
CA LEU A 148 2.57 -13.55 7.10
C LEU A 148 2.28 -13.72 5.61
N LYS A 149 3.32 -13.89 4.79
CA LYS A 149 3.19 -14.19 3.36
C LYS A 149 2.30 -15.40 3.11
N SER A 150 2.56 -16.51 3.80
CA SER A 150 1.73 -17.73 3.67
C SER A 150 0.27 -17.51 4.06
N CYS A 151 -0.01 -16.67 5.07
CA CYS A 151 -1.38 -16.32 5.43
C CYS A 151 -2.06 -15.50 4.32
N VAL A 152 -1.36 -14.54 3.74
CA VAL A 152 -1.88 -13.67 2.67
C VAL A 152 -2.14 -14.48 1.40
N GLU A 153 -1.21 -15.34 0.97
CA GLU A 153 -1.35 -16.19 -0.22
C GLU A 153 -2.55 -17.16 -0.17
N GLN A 154 -3.07 -17.45 1.02
CA GLN A 154 -4.24 -18.29 1.21
C GLN A 154 -5.57 -17.54 1.13
N MET A 155 -5.55 -16.20 1.11
CA MET A 155 -6.76 -15.39 1.20
C MET A 155 -6.98 -14.41 0.03
N VAL A 156 -5.97 -14.20 -0.82
CA VAL A 156 -6.02 -13.36 -2.04
C VAL A 156 -6.03 -14.21 -3.29
#